data_7d7ccbddb399e9f332e3637695b16edf
#
_entry.id   7d7ccbddb399e9f332e3637695b16edf
#
_cell.length_a   1.000
_cell.length_b   1.000
_cell.length_c   1.000
_cell.angle_alpha   90.00
_cell.angle_beta   90.00
_cell.angle_gamma   90.00
#
_symmetry.space_group_name_H-M   'P 1'
#
loop_
_entity.id
_entity.type
_entity.pdbx_description
1 polymer ?
#
loop_
_entity_poly.entity_id
_entity_poly.type
_entity_poly.pdbx_seq_one_letter_code
_entity_poly.pdbx_strand_id
1 'polypeptide(L)'
;MTKIAIWCRHEQDNIIGIGPNIPWHIPSDFKRFRRITSNSNITCGQTTYESFPNRTLPNRKIYVLTFDEQYQVSDKDNHFVITDALALKDFTEPLYICGGASIYKMFMHQMTPYIIVDSCFHGELNTSFAGAPVDISECINIMHQQYEQISPNYEEDDVTTTIWCKKGAEVPQEVLNHIILSIINH
;
A
#
# COMPACT_ATOMS: atom_id res chain seq x y z
N MET A 1 -4.14 -5.27 16.80
CA MET A 1 -4.75 -4.59 15.62
C MET A 1 -3.63 -4.21 14.65
N THR A 2 -3.55 -4.84 13.47
CA THR A 2 -2.37 -4.73 12.61
C THR A 2 -2.69 -3.95 11.34
N LYS A 3 -2.16 -2.74 11.23
CA LYS A 3 -2.17 -1.94 10.00
C LYS A 3 -0.86 -2.15 9.25
N ILE A 4 -0.96 -2.40 7.95
CA ILE A 4 0.17 -2.72 7.08
C ILE A 4 0.16 -1.72 5.92
N ALA A 5 1.19 -0.87 5.81
CA ALA A 5 1.37 -0.07 4.62
C ALA A 5 2.10 -0.90 3.55
N ILE A 6 1.64 -0.84 2.32
CA ILE A 6 2.24 -1.54 1.19
C ILE A 6 2.34 -0.57 0.01
N TRP A 7 3.54 -0.38 -0.51
CA TRP A 7 3.80 0.47 -1.66
C TRP A 7 4.91 -0.05 -2.55
N CYS A 8 4.94 0.44 -3.78
CA CYS A 8 6.11 0.39 -4.65
C CYS A 8 6.48 1.84 -5.01
N ARG A 9 7.75 2.18 -4.85
CA ARG A 9 8.30 3.52 -5.10
C ARG A 9 9.54 3.45 -5.96
N HIS A 10 9.81 4.51 -6.69
CA HIS A 10 11.07 4.64 -7.41
C HIS A 10 12.23 4.96 -6.44
N GLU A 11 13.39 4.35 -6.67
CA GLU A 11 14.54 4.41 -5.78
C GLU A 11 15.06 5.83 -5.53
N GLN A 12 15.18 6.63 -6.60
CA GLN A 12 15.90 7.90 -6.55
C GLN A 12 15.07 9.04 -5.92
N ASP A 13 13.77 9.05 -6.14
CA ASP A 13 12.91 10.20 -5.84
C ASP A 13 11.63 9.84 -5.06
N ASN A 14 11.46 8.55 -4.70
CA ASN A 14 10.29 8.02 -4.00
C ASN A 14 8.94 8.26 -4.70
N ILE A 15 8.96 8.45 -6.03
CA ILE A 15 7.74 8.59 -6.83
C ILE A 15 6.96 7.28 -6.81
N ILE A 16 5.65 7.37 -6.62
CA ILE A 16 4.69 6.26 -6.69
C ILE A 16 3.70 6.42 -7.84
N GLY A 17 3.67 7.57 -8.47
CA GLY A 17 2.76 7.88 -9.57
C GLY A 17 3.13 9.14 -10.33
N ILE A 18 2.59 9.27 -11.55
CA ILE A 18 2.55 10.52 -12.31
C ILE A 18 1.08 10.77 -12.64
N GLY A 19 0.47 11.80 -12.04
CA GLY A 19 -0.97 11.93 -12.04
C GLY A 19 -1.64 10.67 -11.46
N PRO A 20 -2.66 10.11 -12.11
CA PRO A 20 -3.32 8.88 -11.66
C PRO A 20 -2.61 7.59 -12.09
N ASN A 21 -1.47 7.68 -12.79
CA ASN A 21 -0.80 6.54 -13.41
C ASN A 21 0.41 6.07 -12.63
N ILE A 22 0.66 4.76 -12.60
CA ILE A 22 1.92 4.17 -12.15
C ILE A 22 2.91 4.24 -13.31
N PRO A 23 4.08 4.91 -13.17
CA PRO A 23 4.98 5.19 -14.28
C PRO A 23 5.93 4.03 -14.62
N TRP A 24 5.54 2.80 -14.34
CA TRP A 24 6.21 1.55 -14.72
C TRP A 24 5.20 0.43 -14.93
N HIS A 25 5.65 -0.63 -15.58
CA HIS A 25 4.88 -1.85 -15.73
C HIS A 25 5.73 -3.05 -15.30
N ILE A 26 5.51 -3.55 -14.10
CA ILE A 26 6.24 -4.66 -13.52
C ILE A 26 5.24 -5.73 -13.08
N PRO A 27 5.01 -6.75 -13.92
CA PRO A 27 4.01 -7.80 -13.63
C PRO A 27 4.27 -8.55 -12.32
N SER A 28 5.53 -8.76 -11.93
CA SER A 28 5.90 -9.41 -10.66
C SER A 28 5.46 -8.60 -9.45
N ASP A 29 5.57 -7.28 -9.48
CA ASP A 29 5.12 -6.42 -8.40
C ASP A 29 3.59 -6.50 -8.21
N PHE A 30 2.83 -6.46 -9.30
CA PHE A 30 1.37 -6.65 -9.24
C PHE A 30 0.97 -8.03 -8.73
N LYS A 31 1.69 -9.09 -9.11
CA LYS A 31 1.45 -10.45 -8.62
C LYS A 31 1.77 -10.54 -7.12
N ARG A 32 2.86 -9.94 -6.66
CA ARG A 32 3.26 -9.87 -5.26
C ARG A 32 2.21 -9.13 -4.43
N PHE A 33 1.80 -7.94 -4.85
CA PHE A 33 0.71 -7.20 -4.23
C PHE A 33 -0.56 -8.04 -4.11
N ARG A 34 -0.93 -8.73 -5.20
CA ARG A 34 -2.11 -9.60 -5.21
C ARG A 34 -2.01 -10.74 -4.19
N ARG A 35 -0.85 -11.40 -4.08
CA ARG A 35 -0.65 -12.49 -3.12
C ARG A 35 -0.72 -11.99 -1.68
N ILE A 36 -0.03 -10.91 -1.38
CA ILE A 36 0.03 -10.32 -0.02
C ILE A 36 -1.37 -9.89 0.44
N THR A 37 -2.14 -9.26 -0.42
CA THR A 37 -3.45 -8.67 -0.05
C THR A 37 -4.65 -9.58 -0.29
N SER A 38 -4.46 -10.79 -0.81
CA SER A 38 -5.56 -11.71 -1.11
C SER A 38 -6.31 -12.12 0.17
N ASN A 39 -7.63 -12.21 0.08
CA ASN A 39 -8.54 -12.54 1.19
C ASN A 39 -8.39 -11.60 2.41
N SER A 40 -8.01 -10.36 2.16
CA SER A 40 -7.76 -9.36 3.21
C SER A 40 -8.64 -8.14 3.05
N ASN A 41 -8.57 -7.28 4.07
CA ASN A 41 -9.16 -5.95 4.05
C ASN A 41 -8.10 -4.96 3.55
N ILE A 42 -8.47 -4.12 2.58
CA ILE A 42 -7.61 -3.06 2.09
C ILE A 42 -8.30 -1.70 2.21
N THR A 43 -7.54 -0.65 2.38
CA THR A 43 -8.01 0.73 2.29
C THR A 43 -7.17 1.52 1.31
N CYS A 44 -7.81 2.39 0.57
CA CYS A 44 -7.17 3.31 -0.38
C CYS A 44 -8.02 4.56 -0.59
N GLY A 45 -7.43 5.59 -1.15
CA GLY A 45 -8.16 6.77 -1.60
C GLY A 45 -8.95 6.51 -2.89
N GLN A 46 -9.91 7.40 -3.16
CA GLN A 46 -10.78 7.30 -4.34
C GLN A 46 -9.99 7.16 -5.65
N THR A 47 -8.98 7.99 -5.88
CA THR A 47 -8.16 7.95 -7.12
C THR A 47 -7.48 6.60 -7.31
N THR A 48 -6.93 6.02 -6.24
CA THR A 48 -6.33 4.68 -6.28
C THR A 48 -7.37 3.61 -6.56
N TYR A 49 -8.54 3.68 -5.92
CA TYR A 49 -9.65 2.76 -6.18
C TYR A 49 -10.10 2.81 -7.65
N GLU A 50 -10.22 4.00 -8.24
CA GLU A 50 -10.60 4.19 -9.62
C GLU A 50 -9.55 3.66 -10.62
N SER A 51 -8.29 3.54 -10.18
CA SER A 51 -7.21 2.96 -10.98
C SER A 51 -7.21 1.43 -11.04
N PHE A 52 -7.94 0.76 -10.15
CA PHE A 52 -8.05 -0.70 -10.19
C PHE A 52 -8.83 -1.16 -11.42
N PRO A 53 -8.46 -2.30 -12.05
CA PRO A 53 -9.20 -2.87 -13.15
C PRO A 53 -10.67 -3.07 -12.77
N ASN A 54 -11.59 -2.46 -13.52
CA ASN A 54 -13.03 -2.45 -13.23
C ASN A 54 -13.39 -1.97 -11.81
N ARG A 55 -12.55 -1.15 -11.19
CA ARG A 55 -12.69 -0.68 -9.80
C ARG A 55 -12.88 -1.85 -8.81
N THR A 56 -12.16 -2.93 -9.00
CA THR A 56 -12.26 -4.10 -8.12
C THR A 56 -10.96 -4.86 -8.03
N LEU A 57 -10.78 -5.52 -6.90
CA LEU A 57 -9.75 -6.53 -6.68
C LEU A 57 -10.44 -7.77 -6.12
N PRO A 58 -10.44 -8.90 -6.81
CA PRO A 58 -11.14 -10.11 -6.37
C PRO A 58 -10.69 -10.58 -4.98
N ASN A 59 -11.63 -11.07 -4.19
CA ASN A 59 -11.40 -11.63 -2.85
C ASN A 59 -10.83 -10.62 -1.84
N ARG A 60 -11.23 -9.33 -1.92
CA ARG A 60 -10.90 -8.29 -0.92
C ARG A 60 -12.14 -7.53 -0.51
N LYS A 61 -12.13 -7.11 0.75
CA LYS A 61 -12.98 -6.01 1.18
C LYS A 61 -12.22 -4.71 1.01
N ILE A 62 -12.80 -3.73 0.33
CA ILE A 62 -12.15 -2.47 0.00
C ILE A 62 -12.86 -1.32 0.72
N TYR A 63 -12.11 -0.59 1.53
CA TYR A 63 -12.55 0.60 2.25
C TYR A 63 -12.01 1.82 1.52
N VAL A 64 -12.87 2.53 0.78
CA VAL A 64 -12.51 3.67 -0.07
C VAL A 64 -12.64 4.95 0.72
N LEU A 65 -11.52 5.62 0.98
CA LEU A 65 -11.49 6.92 1.64
C LEU A 65 -11.75 8.04 0.63
N THR A 66 -12.81 8.80 0.85
CA THR A 66 -13.22 9.94 0.02
C THR A 66 -13.99 10.96 0.84
N PHE A 67 -13.95 12.23 0.44
CA PHE A 67 -14.80 13.29 1.01
C PHE A 67 -16.18 13.37 0.36
N ASP A 68 -16.41 12.62 -0.71
CA ASP A 68 -17.70 12.56 -1.40
C ASP A 68 -18.59 11.51 -0.75
N GLU A 69 -19.53 11.96 0.08
CA GLU A 69 -20.52 11.12 0.75
C GLU A 69 -21.47 10.37 -0.22
N GLN A 70 -21.56 10.85 -1.46
CA GLN A 70 -22.41 10.26 -2.51
C GLN A 70 -21.62 9.34 -3.44
N TYR A 71 -20.33 9.14 -3.19
CA TYR A 71 -19.49 8.29 -4.02
C TYR A 71 -20.03 6.87 -4.11
N GLN A 72 -20.06 6.32 -5.31
CA GLN A 72 -20.59 4.98 -5.56
C GLN A 72 -19.47 3.99 -5.87
N VAL A 73 -19.36 2.95 -5.09
CA VAL A 73 -18.47 1.82 -5.32
C VAL A 73 -19.06 0.84 -6.32
N SER A 74 -18.22 0.05 -6.98
CA SER A 74 -18.63 -0.91 -8.01
C SER A 74 -19.24 -2.20 -7.45
N ASP A 75 -18.87 -2.60 -6.24
CA ASP A 75 -19.36 -3.80 -5.55
C ASP A 75 -19.82 -3.43 -4.14
N LYS A 76 -21.13 -3.28 -3.95
CA LYS A 76 -21.70 -2.84 -2.67
C LYS A 76 -21.66 -3.89 -1.55
N ASP A 77 -21.37 -5.13 -1.89
CA ASP A 77 -21.27 -6.22 -0.92
C ASP A 77 -19.88 -6.29 -0.29
N ASN A 78 -18.85 -5.89 -1.04
CA ASN A 78 -17.45 -6.00 -0.62
C ASN A 78 -16.69 -4.66 -0.56
N HIS A 79 -17.27 -3.57 -1.07
CA HIS A 79 -16.63 -2.26 -1.09
C HIS A 79 -17.44 -1.25 -0.27
N PHE A 80 -16.75 -0.47 0.55
CA PHE A 80 -17.34 0.44 1.53
C PHE A 80 -16.77 1.84 1.37
N VAL A 81 -17.63 2.85 1.36
CA VAL A 81 -17.21 4.26 1.36
C VAL A 81 -16.95 4.70 2.80
N ILE A 82 -15.79 5.28 3.03
CA ILE A 82 -15.37 5.82 4.33
C ILE A 82 -15.08 7.31 4.16
N THR A 83 -15.84 8.16 4.82
CA THR A 83 -15.68 9.62 4.78
C THR A 83 -14.85 10.15 5.95
N ASP A 84 -14.74 9.38 7.04
CA ASP A 84 -13.87 9.65 8.18
C ASP A 84 -12.89 8.49 8.41
N ALA A 85 -11.61 8.76 8.19
CA ALA A 85 -10.55 7.76 8.38
C ALA A 85 -10.49 7.22 9.82
N LEU A 86 -10.95 7.97 10.82
CA LEU A 86 -10.99 7.51 12.21
C LEU A 86 -11.90 6.29 12.39
N ALA A 87 -12.85 6.05 11.50
CA ALA A 87 -13.63 4.81 11.47
C ALA A 87 -12.78 3.55 11.32
N LEU A 88 -11.57 3.68 10.76
CA LEU A 88 -10.62 2.58 10.61
C LEU A 88 -9.61 2.48 11.78
N LYS A 89 -9.70 3.37 12.77
CA LYS A 89 -8.76 3.38 13.90
C LYS A 89 -8.83 2.08 14.70
N ASP A 90 -10.04 1.63 15.03
CA ASP A 90 -10.29 0.47 15.86
C ASP A 90 -10.63 -0.80 15.06
N PHE A 91 -10.21 -0.81 13.79
CA PHE A 91 -10.39 -1.96 12.91
C PHE A 91 -9.62 -3.18 13.44
N THR A 92 -10.30 -4.28 13.72
CA THR A 92 -9.75 -5.43 14.49
C THR A 92 -8.97 -6.42 13.64
N GLU A 93 -9.29 -6.53 12.35
CA GLU A 93 -8.63 -7.43 11.42
C GLU A 93 -7.38 -6.76 10.78
N PRO A 94 -6.46 -7.53 10.18
CA PRO A 94 -5.38 -6.94 9.39
C PRO A 94 -5.93 -6.05 8.28
N LEU A 95 -5.40 -4.83 8.18
CA LEU A 95 -5.80 -3.82 7.21
C LEU A 95 -4.59 -3.36 6.40
N TYR A 96 -4.61 -3.58 5.09
CA TYR A 96 -3.57 -3.12 4.17
C TYR A 96 -3.90 -1.72 3.64
N ILE A 97 -2.96 -0.80 3.79
CA ILE A 97 -3.05 0.57 3.30
C ILE A 97 -2.35 0.61 1.94
N CYS A 98 -3.13 0.85 0.87
CA CYS A 98 -2.71 0.65 -0.51
C CYS A 98 -2.60 1.95 -1.34
N GLY A 99 -2.59 3.10 -0.68
CA GLY A 99 -2.36 4.38 -1.36
C GLY A 99 -3.59 5.28 -1.49
N GLY A 100 -3.46 6.43 -2.11
CA GLY A 100 -2.23 7.02 -2.61
C GLY A 100 -1.43 7.80 -1.56
N ALA A 101 -0.63 8.73 -2.00
CA ALA A 101 0.32 9.44 -1.13
C ALA A 101 -0.34 10.13 0.07
N SER A 102 -1.46 10.79 -0.10
CA SER A 102 -2.19 11.44 0.99
C SER A 102 -2.69 10.44 2.03
N ILE A 103 -3.10 9.24 1.60
CA ILE A 103 -3.56 8.18 2.47
C ILE A 103 -2.38 7.58 3.24
N TYR A 104 -1.26 7.28 2.58
CA TYR A 104 -0.04 6.84 3.27
C TYR A 104 0.40 7.86 4.32
N LYS A 105 0.48 9.14 3.98
CA LYS A 105 0.87 10.22 4.87
C LYS A 105 -0.06 10.29 6.09
N MET A 106 -1.36 10.26 5.88
CA MET A 106 -2.35 10.29 6.95
C MET A 106 -2.17 9.12 7.92
N PHE A 107 -2.03 7.88 7.41
CA PHE A 107 -1.82 6.73 8.28
C PHE A 107 -0.49 6.79 9.02
N MET A 108 0.60 7.20 8.36
CA MET A 108 1.91 7.33 9.00
C MET A 108 1.90 8.31 10.18
N HIS A 109 1.11 9.39 10.10
CA HIS A 109 1.02 10.40 11.16
C HIS A 109 -0.03 10.10 12.24
N GLN A 110 -1.17 9.52 11.88
CA GLN A 110 -2.33 9.47 12.76
C GLN A 110 -2.69 8.08 13.27
N MET A 111 -2.41 7.04 12.50
CA MET A 111 -2.84 5.68 12.79
C MET A 111 -1.75 4.63 12.70
N THR A 112 -0.53 5.06 12.58
CA THR A 112 0.75 4.31 12.61
C THR A 112 0.65 2.85 12.18
N PRO A 113 0.98 2.50 10.93
CA PRO A 113 1.13 1.11 10.51
C PRO A 113 2.17 0.39 11.38
N TYR A 114 1.95 -0.88 11.70
CA TYR A 114 2.92 -1.68 12.45
C TYR A 114 3.94 -2.35 11.52
N ILE A 115 3.51 -2.63 10.30
CA ILE A 115 4.34 -3.23 9.25
C ILE A 115 4.32 -2.32 8.03
N ILE A 116 5.47 -2.22 7.36
CA ILE A 116 5.59 -1.60 6.04
C ILE A 116 6.22 -2.65 5.11
N VAL A 117 5.58 -2.88 3.97
CA VAL A 117 6.15 -3.62 2.85
C VAL A 117 6.61 -2.58 1.83
N ASP A 118 7.92 -2.34 1.81
CA ASP A 118 8.57 -1.35 0.94
C ASP A 118 9.17 -2.05 -0.27
N SER A 119 8.56 -1.85 -1.43
CA SER A 119 9.10 -2.26 -2.72
C SER A 119 9.74 -1.06 -3.40
N CYS A 120 11.01 -1.21 -3.78
CA CYS A 120 11.83 -0.17 -4.37
C CYS A 120 12.17 -0.54 -5.81
N PHE A 121 11.68 0.23 -6.78
CA PHE A 121 11.91 0.06 -8.20
C PHE A 121 13.19 0.78 -8.64
N HIS A 122 14.09 0.09 -9.31
CA HIS A 122 15.40 0.57 -9.73
C HIS A 122 15.49 0.96 -11.22
N GLY A 123 14.45 0.70 -12.01
CA GLY A 123 14.41 0.99 -13.43
C GLY A 123 14.08 2.44 -13.77
N GLU A 124 13.86 2.72 -15.03
CA GLU A 124 13.50 4.05 -15.50
C GLU A 124 12.00 4.31 -15.44
N LEU A 125 11.63 5.53 -15.05
CA LEU A 125 10.24 5.98 -15.06
C LEU A 125 9.78 6.30 -16.48
N ASN A 126 8.56 5.87 -16.81
CA ASN A 126 7.87 6.37 -18.00
C ASN A 126 7.30 7.77 -17.72
N THR A 127 7.98 8.79 -18.21
CA THR A 127 7.62 10.19 -18.02
C THR A 127 6.65 10.73 -19.08
N SER A 128 6.12 9.88 -19.96
CA SER A 128 5.14 10.28 -20.97
C SER A 128 3.73 10.55 -20.43
N PHE A 129 3.44 10.11 -19.21
CA PHE A 129 2.15 10.36 -18.58
C PHE A 129 1.93 11.82 -18.23
N ALA A 130 0.72 12.31 -18.47
CA ALA A 130 0.33 13.65 -18.07
C ALA A 130 0.07 13.72 -16.56
N GLY A 131 0.47 14.84 -15.96
CA GLY A 131 0.25 15.10 -14.55
C GLY A 131 1.55 15.37 -13.78
N ALA A 132 1.41 15.73 -12.53
CA ALA A 132 2.55 15.96 -11.64
C ALA A 132 3.04 14.64 -11.04
N PRO A 133 4.36 14.52 -10.80
CA PRO A 133 4.91 13.43 -10.00
C PRO A 133 4.29 13.43 -8.59
N VAL A 134 4.01 12.25 -8.10
CA VAL A 134 3.49 12.02 -6.75
C VAL A 134 4.50 11.19 -5.98
N ASP A 135 5.09 11.75 -4.93
CA ASP A 135 6.11 11.09 -4.12
C ASP A 135 5.65 10.83 -2.68
N ILE A 136 6.35 9.92 -2.02
CA ILE A 136 6.13 9.57 -0.61
C ILE A 136 7.39 9.79 0.24
N SER A 137 8.23 10.74 -0.12
CA SER A 137 9.51 11.00 0.58
C SER A 137 9.32 11.26 2.08
N GLU A 138 8.24 11.93 2.48
CA GLU A 138 7.93 12.13 3.90
C GLU A 138 7.64 10.79 4.61
N CYS A 139 6.89 9.89 3.98
CA CYS A 139 6.63 8.55 4.54
C CYS A 139 7.93 7.73 4.66
N ILE A 140 8.81 7.82 3.68
CA ILE A 140 10.10 7.12 3.69
C ILE A 140 11.00 7.67 4.81
N ASN A 141 11.03 8.98 5.03
CA ASN A 141 11.77 9.58 6.14
C ASN A 141 11.24 9.08 7.51
N ILE A 142 9.92 9.03 7.69
CA ILE A 142 9.29 8.48 8.91
C ILE A 142 9.65 7.00 9.07
N MET A 143 9.60 6.21 7.99
CA MET A 143 9.97 4.80 8.00
C MET A 143 11.40 4.61 8.52
N HIS A 144 12.38 5.30 7.96
CA HIS A 144 13.78 5.19 8.40
C HIS A 144 14.01 5.62 9.86
N GLN A 145 13.25 6.59 10.36
CA GLN A 145 13.38 7.06 11.73
C GLN A 145 12.73 6.14 12.76
N GLN A 146 11.54 5.60 12.44
CA GLN A 146 10.65 4.98 13.42
C GLN A 146 10.47 3.47 13.23
N TYR A 147 11.00 2.90 12.16
CA TYR A 147 10.90 1.47 11.87
C TYR A 147 12.29 0.85 11.76
N GLU A 148 12.34 -0.45 11.87
CA GLU A 148 13.54 -1.26 11.61
C GLU A 148 13.24 -2.30 10.54
N GLN A 149 14.20 -2.51 9.64
CA GLN A 149 14.10 -3.56 8.63
C GLN A 149 14.30 -4.91 9.31
N ILE A 150 13.34 -5.81 9.15
CA ILE A 150 13.33 -7.13 9.78
C ILE A 150 13.52 -8.27 8.79
N SER A 151 13.51 -7.99 7.50
CA SER A 151 13.71 -8.99 6.45
C SER A 151 15.03 -8.78 5.71
N PRO A 152 15.55 -9.80 5.02
CA PRO A 152 16.52 -9.59 3.96
C PRO A 152 15.91 -8.79 2.81
N ASN A 153 16.73 -8.41 1.84
CA ASN A 153 16.26 -7.89 0.58
C ASN A 153 15.75 -9.04 -0.29
N TYR A 154 14.54 -8.92 -0.79
CA TYR A 154 13.95 -9.84 -1.76
C TYR A 154 14.00 -9.18 -3.14
N GLU A 155 14.85 -9.72 -4.01
CA GLU A 155 15.04 -9.18 -5.37
C GLU A 155 14.19 -9.97 -6.38
N GLU A 156 13.40 -9.25 -7.17
CA GLU A 156 12.64 -9.82 -8.28
C GLU A 156 12.47 -8.77 -9.37
N ASP A 157 12.91 -9.08 -10.59
CA ASP A 157 13.02 -8.12 -11.68
C ASP A 157 13.84 -6.89 -11.22
N ASP A 158 13.41 -5.70 -11.55
CA ASP A 158 14.04 -4.44 -11.11
C ASP A 158 13.48 -3.91 -9.77
N VAL A 159 13.02 -4.79 -8.89
CA VAL A 159 12.40 -4.41 -7.61
C VAL A 159 13.06 -5.13 -6.45
N THR A 160 13.46 -4.35 -5.45
CA THR A 160 13.85 -4.85 -4.13
C THR A 160 12.69 -4.67 -3.16
N THR A 161 12.23 -5.75 -2.54
CA THR A 161 11.20 -5.69 -1.50
C THR A 161 11.79 -5.96 -0.12
N THR A 162 11.46 -5.13 0.85
CA THR A 162 11.86 -5.24 2.25
C THR A 162 10.66 -5.10 3.19
N ILE A 163 10.75 -5.69 4.36
CA ILE A 163 9.72 -5.61 5.39
C ILE A 163 10.30 -4.85 6.59
N TRP A 164 9.56 -3.85 7.04
CA TRP A 164 9.90 -3.00 8.16
C TRP A 164 8.84 -3.10 9.24
N CYS A 165 9.26 -3.17 10.49
CA CYS A 165 8.36 -3.15 11.64
C CYS A 165 8.59 -1.92 12.49
N LYS A 166 7.50 -1.39 13.04
CA LYS A 166 7.55 -0.26 13.99
C LYS A 166 8.38 -0.63 15.20
N LYS A 167 9.38 0.17 15.52
CA LYS A 167 10.23 -0.05 16.71
C LYS A 167 9.39 -0.13 17.98
N GLY A 168 9.60 -1.19 18.77
CA GLY A 168 8.88 -1.42 20.02
C GLY A 168 7.43 -1.90 19.89
N ALA A 169 6.94 -2.17 18.67
CA ALA A 169 5.62 -2.74 18.48
C ALA A 169 5.66 -4.28 18.47
N GLU A 170 4.67 -4.89 19.08
CA GLU A 170 4.43 -6.32 18.91
C GLU A 170 3.66 -6.57 17.63
N VAL A 171 4.25 -7.33 16.73
CA VAL A 171 3.65 -7.67 15.44
C VAL A 171 3.19 -9.14 15.47
N PRO A 172 1.92 -9.42 15.10
CA PRO A 172 1.44 -10.79 15.03
C PRO A 172 2.27 -11.62 14.06
N GLN A 173 2.88 -12.67 14.54
CA GLN A 173 3.77 -13.54 13.76
C GLN A 173 3.05 -14.17 12.56
N GLU A 174 1.77 -14.47 12.70
CA GLU A 174 0.93 -15.01 11.63
C GLU A 174 0.83 -14.05 10.43
N VAL A 175 0.61 -12.75 10.69
CA VAL A 175 0.55 -11.73 9.65
C VAL A 175 1.91 -11.60 8.96
N LEU A 176 2.98 -11.56 9.74
CA LEU A 176 4.34 -11.45 9.21
C LEU A 176 4.70 -12.67 8.34
N ASN A 177 4.41 -13.87 8.80
CA ASN A 177 4.64 -15.10 8.04
C ASN A 177 3.86 -15.11 6.73
N HIS A 178 2.59 -14.69 6.74
CA HIS A 178 1.80 -14.57 5.51
C HIS A 178 2.47 -13.63 4.49
N ILE A 179 2.94 -12.46 4.93
CA ILE A 179 3.61 -11.49 4.05
C ILE A 179 4.90 -12.10 3.47
N ILE A 180 5.75 -12.67 4.32
CA ILE A 180 7.02 -13.30 3.90
C ILE A 180 6.76 -14.40 2.87
N LEU A 181 5.86 -15.34 3.18
CA LEU A 181 5.52 -16.44 2.27
C LEU A 181 4.95 -15.94 0.93
N SER A 182 4.18 -14.85 0.96
CA SER A 182 3.63 -14.22 -0.25
C SER A 182 4.69 -13.55 -1.11
N ILE A 183 5.81 -13.14 -0.52
CA ILE A 183 6.94 -12.56 -1.26
C ILE A 183 7.80 -13.67 -1.90
N ILE A 184 8.11 -14.74 -1.17
CA ILE A 184 9.05 -15.77 -1.61
C ILE A 184 8.43 -16.85 -2.49
N ASN A 185 7.12 -17.07 -2.43
CA ASN A 185 6.43 -18.06 -3.26
C ASN A 185 6.02 -17.41 -4.59
N HIS A 186 6.79 -17.71 -5.64
CA HIS A 186 6.56 -17.25 -7.01
C HIS A 186 5.50 -18.06 -7.74
#